data_d3af0c355a1f429b76929525237c6f32
#
_entry.id   d3af0c355a1f429b76929525237c6f32
#
_cell.length_a   1.000
_cell.length_b   1.000
_cell.length_c   1.000
_cell.angle_alpha   90.00
_cell.angle_beta   90.00
_cell.angle_gamma   90.00
#
_symmetry.space_group_name_H-M   'P 1'
#
loop_
_entity.id
_entity.type
_entity.pdbx_description
1 polymer ?
#
loop_
_entity_poly.entity_id
_entity_poly.type
_entity_poly.pdbx_seq_one_letter_code
_entity_poly.pdbx_strand_id
1 'polypeptide(L)'
;MADNLGKKWEEHFKKDFEETLPDSTIDRIYDTVGKYAGVSNICDFIGYKKPNIFYLECKSCKGNTFNFAKLTQYEKLVEKVGIPGVRVGVVLWFWEQDRVFYVPIATVTKMMEDGKKSVNCKKSQSEGYYIIDVPGEKKRAFMKCDYTFLQNLKEGD
;
A
#
# COMPACT_ATOMS: atom_id res chain seq x y z
N MET A 1 1.65 15.75 14.69
CA MET A 1 0.89 14.53 15.06
C MET A 1 0.68 13.62 13.86
N ALA A 2 0.12 14.11 12.77
CA ALA A 2 -0.10 13.30 11.57
C ALA A 2 1.18 12.70 10.96
N ASP A 3 2.24 13.48 10.86
CA ASP A 3 3.52 13.03 10.29
C ASP A 3 4.16 11.89 11.09
N ASN A 4 4.00 11.90 12.40
CA ASN A 4 4.55 10.86 13.26
C ASN A 4 3.78 9.54 13.12
N LEU A 5 2.47 9.61 12.92
CA LEU A 5 1.63 8.42 12.77
C LEU A 5 1.94 7.68 11.46
N GLY A 6 2.13 8.40 10.37
CA GLY A 6 2.50 7.83 9.08
C GLY A 6 3.85 7.11 9.12
N LYS A 7 4.88 7.76 9.70
CA LYS A 7 6.20 7.15 9.85
C LYS A 7 6.16 5.88 10.70
N LYS A 8 5.43 5.90 11.80
CA LYS A 8 5.27 4.72 12.64
C LYS A 8 4.51 3.60 11.94
N TRP A 9 3.52 3.96 11.13
CA TRP A 9 2.82 2.98 10.31
C TRP A 9 3.78 2.28 9.33
N GLU A 10 4.63 3.05 8.66
CA GLU A 10 5.64 2.50 7.76
C GLU A 10 6.61 1.56 8.49
N GLU A 11 7.05 1.91 9.70
CA GLU A 11 7.92 1.05 10.52
C GLU A 11 7.23 -0.27 10.89
N HIS A 12 5.96 -0.21 11.30
CA HIS A 12 5.17 -1.40 11.61
C HIS A 12 4.97 -2.28 10.37
N PHE A 13 4.67 -1.66 9.23
CA PHE A 13 4.53 -2.39 7.97
C PHE A 13 5.82 -3.15 7.63
N LYS A 14 6.95 -2.49 7.66
CA LYS A 14 8.25 -3.11 7.33
C LYS A 14 8.53 -4.30 8.24
N LYS A 15 8.35 -4.12 9.53
CA LYS A 15 8.56 -5.18 10.52
C LYS A 15 7.65 -6.38 10.28
N ASP A 16 6.37 -6.14 10.08
CA ASP A 16 5.39 -7.21 9.85
C ASP A 16 5.64 -7.93 8.52
N PHE A 17 6.03 -7.21 7.48
CA PHE A 17 6.43 -7.80 6.21
C PHE A 17 7.60 -8.79 6.41
N GLU A 18 8.65 -8.36 7.09
CA GLU A 18 9.83 -9.19 7.36
C GLU A 18 9.50 -10.41 8.22
N GLU A 19 8.65 -10.24 9.23
CA GLU A 19 8.26 -11.32 10.14
C GLU A 19 7.33 -12.35 9.50
N THR A 20 6.45 -11.92 8.58
CA THR A 20 5.44 -12.81 8.00
C THR A 20 5.84 -13.41 6.65
N LEU A 21 6.89 -12.88 6.01
CA LEU A 21 7.40 -13.37 4.74
C LEU A 21 8.84 -13.84 4.87
N PRO A 22 9.07 -15.11 5.29
CA PRO A 22 10.43 -15.67 5.34
C PRO A 22 11.09 -15.66 3.97
N ASP A 23 12.42 -15.53 3.95
CA ASP A 23 13.20 -15.49 2.70
C ASP A 23 12.78 -14.33 1.76
N SER A 24 12.41 -13.22 2.37
CA SER A 24 12.10 -11.98 1.66
C SER A 24 13.10 -10.89 2.02
N THR A 25 13.05 -9.81 1.29
CA THR A 25 13.74 -8.57 1.63
C THR A 25 12.86 -7.38 1.33
N ILE A 26 13.03 -6.30 2.06
CA ILE A 26 12.29 -5.05 1.84
C ILE A 26 13.17 -3.88 2.23
N ASP A 27 13.22 -2.88 1.37
CA ASP A 27 13.98 -1.66 1.59
C ASP A 27 13.06 -0.45 1.56
N ARG A 28 13.23 0.41 2.55
CA ARG A 28 12.59 1.72 2.54
C ARG A 28 13.34 2.65 1.60
N ILE A 29 12.60 3.35 0.76
CA ILE A 29 13.16 4.38 -0.11
C ILE A 29 12.96 5.71 0.58
N TYR A 30 14.06 6.32 1.01
CA TYR A 30 14.02 7.62 1.66
C TYR A 30 14.00 8.73 0.63
N ASP A 31 13.24 9.78 0.91
CA ASP A 31 13.33 11.00 0.14
C ASP A 31 14.74 11.58 0.30
N THR A 32 15.42 11.80 -0.80
CA THR A 32 16.72 12.44 -0.78
C THR A 32 16.59 13.83 -0.18
N VAL A 33 17.45 14.12 0.78
CA VAL A 33 17.54 15.44 1.38
C VAL A 33 17.99 16.42 0.27
N GLY A 34 17.17 17.37 -0.01
CA GLY A 34 17.33 18.24 -1.13
C GLY A 34 16.33 17.85 -2.19
N LYS A 35 15.19 18.44 -2.11
CA LYS A 35 14.16 18.39 -3.15
C LYS A 35 14.68 19.09 -4.39
N TYR A 36 15.80 18.56 -4.91
CA TYR A 36 16.38 19.05 -6.13
C TYR A 36 15.46 18.69 -7.28
N ALA A 37 14.86 19.71 -7.85
CA ALA A 37 14.27 19.69 -9.18
C ALA A 37 13.21 18.61 -9.41
N GLY A 38 12.25 18.47 -8.49
CA GLY A 38 11.04 17.67 -8.75
C GLY A 38 11.24 16.17 -8.84
N VAL A 39 12.34 15.62 -8.30
CA VAL A 39 12.54 14.19 -8.20
C VAL A 39 11.84 13.68 -6.93
N SER A 40 10.71 13.00 -7.10
CA SER A 40 10.04 12.28 -6.03
C SER A 40 10.29 10.78 -6.15
N ASN A 41 10.30 10.08 -5.02
CA ASN A 41 10.41 8.63 -5.00
C ASN A 41 9.18 7.98 -5.64
N ILE A 42 9.39 6.80 -6.23
CA ILE A 42 8.30 6.02 -6.82
C ILE A 42 7.31 5.52 -5.76
N CYS A 43 7.82 5.11 -4.60
CA CYS A 43 7.03 4.56 -3.50
C CYS A 43 7.85 4.56 -2.21
N ASP A 44 7.22 4.15 -1.11
CA ASP A 44 7.87 4.07 0.20
C ASP A 44 8.80 2.85 0.32
N PHE A 45 8.42 1.71 -0.27
CA PHE A 45 9.16 0.47 -0.13
C PHE A 45 9.27 -0.29 -1.45
N ILE A 46 10.43 -0.92 -1.65
CA ILE A 46 10.61 -1.95 -2.66
C ILE A 46 10.95 -3.25 -1.93
N GLY A 47 10.15 -4.28 -2.17
CA GLY A 47 10.33 -5.57 -1.54
C GLY A 47 10.51 -6.68 -2.58
N TYR A 48 11.02 -7.81 -2.12
CA TYR A 48 11.16 -9.00 -2.95
C TYR A 48 10.84 -10.25 -2.15
N LYS A 49 10.00 -11.08 -2.73
CA LYS A 49 9.77 -12.47 -2.31
C LYS A 49 9.61 -13.28 -3.58
N LYS A 50 10.50 -14.23 -3.80
CA LYS A 50 10.51 -15.04 -5.03
C LYS A 50 9.10 -15.53 -5.37
N PRO A 51 8.61 -15.36 -6.60
CA PRO A 51 9.30 -14.80 -7.77
C PRO A 51 9.00 -13.30 -8.01
N ASN A 52 8.47 -12.57 -7.04
CA ASN A 52 7.90 -11.24 -7.25
C ASN A 52 8.70 -10.13 -6.61
N ILE A 53 8.74 -8.99 -7.31
CA ILE A 53 9.16 -7.69 -6.78
C ILE A 53 7.90 -6.89 -6.44
N PHE A 54 7.93 -6.16 -5.32
CA PHE A 54 6.81 -5.36 -4.84
C PHE A 54 7.20 -3.88 -4.79
N TYR A 55 6.41 -3.03 -5.41
CA TYR A 55 6.45 -1.59 -5.22
C TYR A 55 5.27 -1.21 -4.33
N LEU A 56 5.54 -0.77 -3.11
CA LEU A 56 4.51 -0.59 -2.09
C LEU A 56 4.55 0.82 -1.52
N GLU A 57 3.40 1.48 -1.58
CA GLU A 57 3.17 2.77 -0.94
C GLU A 57 2.35 2.56 0.32
N CYS A 58 2.80 3.11 1.45
CA CYS A 58 2.05 3.05 2.70
C CYS A 58 1.29 4.35 2.90
N LYS A 59 0.00 4.22 3.18
CA LYS A 59 -0.86 5.36 3.52
C LYS A 59 -1.67 5.04 4.77
N SER A 60 -1.98 6.06 5.53
CA SER A 60 -2.91 5.97 6.65
C SER A 60 -3.92 7.10 6.54
N CYS A 61 -5.15 6.81 6.94
CA CYS A 61 -6.16 7.85 6.93
C CYS A 61 -7.10 7.73 8.13
N LYS A 62 -7.64 8.89 8.51
CA LYS A 62 -8.71 9.02 9.47
C LYS A 62 -10.04 8.82 8.77
N GLY A 63 -11.01 8.25 9.48
CA GLY A 63 -12.34 8.03 8.92
C GLY A 63 -12.43 6.82 8.01
N ASN A 64 -13.32 6.88 7.04
CA ASN A 64 -13.70 5.74 6.20
C ASN A 64 -13.22 5.84 4.76
N THR A 65 -12.62 6.96 4.38
CA THR A 65 -12.38 7.26 2.97
C THR A 65 -10.97 7.79 2.75
N PHE A 66 -10.26 7.18 1.81
CA PHE A 66 -8.95 7.63 1.33
C PHE A 66 -9.11 8.23 -0.06
N ASN A 67 -8.80 9.52 -0.19
CA ASN A 67 -8.92 10.25 -1.47
C ASN A 67 -7.68 10.00 -2.33
N PHE A 68 -7.89 9.66 -3.60
CA PHE A 68 -6.80 9.38 -4.56
C PHE A 68 -5.92 10.61 -4.85
N ALA A 69 -6.40 11.82 -4.59
CA ALA A 69 -5.57 13.02 -4.68
C ALA A 69 -4.35 12.99 -3.75
N LYS A 70 -4.43 12.20 -2.67
CA LYS A 70 -3.30 11.99 -1.75
C LYS A 70 -2.30 10.94 -2.23
N LEU A 71 -2.61 10.22 -3.29
CA LEU A 71 -1.71 9.23 -3.89
C LEU A 71 -0.88 9.92 -4.98
N THR A 72 0.06 10.75 -4.56
CA THR A 72 0.88 11.56 -5.47
C THR A 72 1.84 10.73 -6.31
N GLN A 73 2.12 9.49 -5.91
CA GLN A 73 2.98 8.56 -6.63
C GLN A 73 2.26 7.77 -7.73
N TYR A 74 0.97 7.96 -7.90
CA TYR A 74 0.15 7.15 -8.81
C TYR A 74 0.74 7.05 -10.23
N GLU A 75 1.13 8.19 -10.83
CA GLU A 75 1.64 8.21 -12.21
C GLU A 75 2.90 7.37 -12.40
N LYS A 76 3.76 7.32 -11.39
CA LYS A 76 4.97 6.49 -11.42
C LYS A 76 4.66 5.02 -11.15
N LEU A 77 3.75 4.76 -10.21
CA LEU A 77 3.39 3.40 -9.84
C LEU A 77 2.64 2.69 -10.97
N VAL A 78 1.75 3.38 -11.67
CA VAL A 78 0.96 2.78 -12.76
C VAL A 78 1.84 2.28 -13.91
N GLU A 79 3.00 2.88 -14.12
CA GLU A 79 3.96 2.44 -15.14
C GLU A 79 4.51 1.02 -14.86
N LYS A 80 4.46 0.58 -13.61
CA LYS A 80 4.96 -0.73 -13.20
C LYS A 80 3.90 -1.84 -13.27
N VAL A 81 2.65 -1.47 -13.47
CA VAL A 81 1.54 -2.43 -13.52
C VAL A 81 1.63 -3.28 -14.79
N GLY A 82 1.43 -4.59 -14.63
CA GLY A 82 1.42 -5.54 -15.76
C GLY A 82 2.77 -6.05 -16.20
N ILE A 83 3.86 -5.60 -15.58
CA ILE A 83 5.18 -6.16 -15.84
C ILE A 83 5.28 -7.52 -15.14
N PRO A 84 5.66 -8.61 -15.86
CA PRO A 84 5.76 -9.92 -15.24
C PRO A 84 6.65 -9.94 -13.99
N GLY A 85 6.15 -10.54 -12.91
CA GLY A 85 6.87 -10.59 -11.64
C GLY A 85 6.84 -9.32 -10.81
N VAL A 86 6.17 -8.27 -11.26
CA VAL A 86 6.05 -7.00 -10.54
C VAL A 86 4.64 -6.85 -9.96
N ARG A 87 4.56 -6.53 -8.67
CA ARG A 87 3.31 -6.26 -7.95
C ARG A 87 3.35 -4.83 -7.41
N VAL A 88 2.28 -4.10 -7.58
CA VAL A 88 2.25 -2.66 -7.29
C VAL A 88 0.97 -2.32 -6.52
N GLY A 89 1.11 -1.80 -5.34
CA GLY A 89 -0.07 -1.51 -4.53
C GLY A 89 0.15 -0.53 -3.39
N VAL A 90 -0.96 -0.20 -2.76
CA VAL A 90 -1.01 0.68 -1.58
C VAL A 90 -1.40 -0.17 -0.38
N VAL A 91 -0.61 -0.07 0.69
CA VAL A 91 -0.95 -0.65 2.00
C VAL A 91 -1.60 0.47 2.80
N LEU A 92 -2.92 0.41 2.91
CA LEU A 92 -3.75 1.51 3.40
C LEU A 92 -4.36 1.16 4.75
N TRP A 93 -4.00 1.94 5.77
CA TRP A 93 -4.52 1.78 7.11
C TRP A 93 -5.58 2.82 7.43
N PHE A 94 -6.81 2.34 7.68
CA PHE A 94 -7.91 3.14 8.22
C PHE A 94 -7.87 3.01 9.75
N TRP A 95 -7.15 3.93 10.40
CA TRP A 95 -6.78 3.72 11.79
C TRP A 95 -7.93 3.85 12.80
N GLU A 96 -8.98 4.59 12.46
CA GLU A 96 -10.19 4.62 13.30
C GLU A 96 -11.07 3.38 13.15
N GLN A 97 -10.89 2.64 12.05
CA GLN A 97 -11.67 1.44 11.73
C GLN A 97 -10.92 0.14 12.08
N ASP A 98 -9.67 0.24 12.53
CA ASP A 98 -8.79 -0.90 12.76
C ASP A 98 -8.74 -1.86 11.57
N ARG A 99 -8.67 -1.30 10.35
CA ARG A 99 -8.64 -2.06 9.10
C ARG A 99 -7.46 -1.64 8.25
N VAL A 100 -6.83 -2.63 7.66
CA VAL A 100 -5.75 -2.44 6.69
C VAL A 100 -6.15 -3.09 5.38
N PHE A 101 -6.01 -2.36 4.28
CA PHE A 101 -6.26 -2.85 2.94
C PHE A 101 -4.98 -2.90 2.13
N TYR A 102 -4.86 -3.91 1.29
CA TYR A 102 -3.97 -3.84 0.14
C TYR A 102 -4.83 -3.49 -1.08
N VAL A 103 -4.53 -2.36 -1.69
CA VAL A 103 -5.23 -1.88 -2.88
C VAL A 103 -4.26 -1.92 -4.06
N PRO A 104 -4.40 -2.89 -4.99
CA PRO A 104 -3.59 -2.90 -6.20
C PRO A 104 -3.73 -1.58 -6.97
N ILE A 105 -2.66 -1.10 -7.57
CA ILE A 105 -2.74 0.12 -8.39
C ILE A 105 -3.67 -0.09 -9.58
N ALA A 106 -3.74 -1.31 -10.12
CA ALA A 106 -4.73 -1.66 -11.16
C ALA A 106 -6.17 -1.41 -10.69
N THR A 107 -6.47 -1.67 -9.42
CA THR A 107 -7.77 -1.38 -8.83
C THR A 107 -8.01 0.13 -8.74
N VAL A 108 -7.01 0.90 -8.33
CA VAL A 108 -7.11 2.37 -8.29
C VAL A 108 -7.41 2.91 -9.68
N THR A 109 -6.72 2.41 -10.71
CA THR A 109 -6.96 2.78 -12.11
C THR A 109 -8.41 2.50 -12.51
N LYS A 110 -8.89 1.28 -12.22
CA LYS A 110 -10.26 0.88 -12.54
C LYS A 110 -11.29 1.78 -11.84
N MET A 111 -11.06 2.07 -10.58
CA MET A 111 -11.94 2.97 -9.82
C MET A 111 -11.98 4.37 -10.41
N MET A 112 -10.84 4.92 -10.79
CA MET A 112 -10.77 6.24 -11.44
C MET A 112 -11.46 6.25 -12.80
N GLU A 113 -11.30 5.19 -13.59
CA GLU A 113 -12.01 5.04 -14.87
C GLU A 113 -13.54 5.02 -14.67
N ASP A 114 -14.01 4.45 -13.57
CA ASP A 114 -15.43 4.42 -13.21
C ASP A 114 -15.90 5.74 -12.56
N GLY A 115 -15.06 6.77 -12.52
CA GLY A 115 -15.39 8.07 -11.94
C GLY A 115 -15.26 8.16 -10.43
N LYS A 116 -14.69 7.14 -9.78
CA LYS A 116 -14.45 7.18 -8.33
C LYS A 116 -13.24 8.04 -8.02
N LYS A 117 -13.26 8.72 -6.88
CA LYS A 117 -12.18 9.60 -6.43
C LYS A 117 -11.52 9.11 -5.13
N SER A 118 -12.01 8.00 -4.59
CA SER A 118 -11.58 7.53 -3.28
C SER A 118 -11.86 6.05 -3.07
N VAL A 119 -11.13 5.45 -2.14
CA VAL A 119 -11.46 4.13 -1.58
C VAL A 119 -12.21 4.35 -0.29
N ASN A 120 -13.36 3.68 -0.14
CA ASN A 120 -14.12 3.68 1.10
C ASN A 120 -14.02 2.30 1.76
N CYS A 121 -13.60 2.25 3.02
CA CYS A 121 -13.35 0.99 3.72
C CYS A 121 -14.60 0.14 3.98
N LYS A 122 -15.79 0.72 3.83
CA LYS A 122 -17.06 0.01 4.04
C LYS A 122 -17.76 -0.36 2.74
N LYS A 123 -17.50 0.35 1.65
CA LYS A 123 -18.28 0.25 0.40
C LYS A 123 -17.51 -0.30 -0.79
N SER A 124 -16.22 0.02 -0.93
CA SER A 124 -15.49 -0.27 -2.17
C SER A 124 -15.43 -1.75 -2.51
N GLN A 125 -15.26 -2.62 -1.54
CA GLN A 125 -15.31 -4.07 -1.76
C GLN A 125 -16.69 -4.56 -2.17
N SER A 126 -17.74 -4.04 -1.51
CA SER A 126 -19.13 -4.42 -1.83
C SER A 126 -19.57 -3.92 -3.20
N GLU A 127 -18.91 -2.91 -3.74
CA GLU A 127 -19.12 -2.42 -5.11
C GLU A 127 -18.39 -3.28 -6.16
N GLY A 128 -17.69 -4.32 -5.74
CA GLY A 128 -17.05 -5.30 -6.63
C GLY A 128 -15.59 -5.00 -6.97
N TYR A 129 -14.97 -4.02 -6.36
CA TYR A 129 -13.56 -3.73 -6.59
C TYR A 129 -12.65 -4.74 -5.89
N TYR A 130 -11.58 -5.12 -6.58
CA TYR A 130 -10.61 -6.05 -6.04
C TYR A 130 -9.70 -5.35 -5.03
N ILE A 131 -9.99 -5.56 -3.76
CA ILE A 131 -9.28 -4.99 -2.63
C ILE A 131 -9.12 -6.10 -1.60
N ILE A 132 -7.91 -6.29 -1.08
CA ILE A 132 -7.63 -7.34 -0.10
C ILE A 132 -7.68 -6.75 1.30
N ASP A 133 -8.50 -7.36 2.17
CA ASP A 133 -8.40 -7.13 3.62
C ASP A 133 -7.13 -7.81 4.10
N VAL A 134 -6.21 -7.03 4.64
CA VAL A 134 -4.98 -7.56 5.23
C VAL A 134 -5.30 -8.16 6.57
N PRO A 135 -5.04 -9.47 6.79
CA PRO A 135 -5.25 -10.08 8.09
C PRO A 135 -4.39 -9.40 9.16
N GLY A 136 -4.99 -9.08 10.28
CA GLY A 136 -4.26 -8.41 11.35
C GLY A 136 -5.11 -8.27 12.60
N GLU A 137 -4.44 -7.93 13.68
CA GLU A 137 -5.09 -7.65 14.95
C GLU A 137 -4.54 -6.35 15.57
N LYS A 138 -5.39 -5.67 16.29
CA LYS A 138 -4.99 -4.43 16.96
C LYS A 138 -4.10 -4.73 18.17
N LYS A 139 -2.96 -4.07 18.22
CA LYS A 139 -2.03 -4.08 19.34
C LYS A 139 -1.84 -2.64 19.83
N ARG A 140 -2.40 -2.32 20.98
CA ARG A 140 -2.40 -0.94 21.53
C ARG A 140 -2.87 0.08 20.49
N ALA A 141 -1.94 0.78 19.84
CA ALA A 141 -2.26 1.85 18.89
C ALA A 141 -2.11 1.44 17.42
N PHE A 142 -1.53 0.29 17.12
CA PHE A 142 -1.23 -0.14 15.76
C PHE A 142 -1.78 -1.53 15.46
N MET A 143 -1.93 -1.82 14.17
CA MET A 143 -2.26 -3.13 13.69
C MET A 143 -1.01 -3.97 13.53
N LYS A 144 -1.03 -5.21 14.00
CA LYS A 144 -0.05 -6.23 13.63
C LYS A 144 -0.65 -7.06 12.52
N CYS A 145 -0.02 -7.02 11.35
CA CYS A 145 -0.58 -7.57 10.12
C CYS A 145 0.20 -8.77 9.60
N ASP A 146 -0.50 -9.63 8.86
CA ASP A 146 0.07 -10.76 8.14
C ASP A 146 0.09 -10.45 6.65
N TYR A 147 1.29 -10.39 6.07
CA TYR A 147 1.50 -10.07 4.64
C TYR A 147 1.74 -11.31 3.78
N THR A 148 1.47 -12.51 4.32
CA THR A 148 1.64 -13.77 3.58
C THR A 148 0.88 -13.79 2.25
N PHE A 149 -0.28 -13.12 2.19
CA PHE A 149 -1.10 -13.04 0.97
C PHE A 149 -0.35 -12.43 -0.23
N LEU A 150 0.69 -11.62 0.01
CA LEU A 150 1.48 -11.03 -1.08
C LEU A 150 2.12 -12.08 -1.99
N GLN A 151 2.39 -13.27 -1.46
CA GLN A 151 2.91 -14.39 -2.25
C GLN A 151 1.92 -14.92 -3.29
N ASN A 152 0.63 -14.67 -3.07
CA ASN A 152 -0.46 -15.21 -3.88
C ASN A 152 -1.04 -14.18 -4.86
N LEU A 153 -0.46 -13.00 -4.93
CA LEU A 153 -0.87 -11.98 -5.91
C LEU A 153 -0.60 -12.46 -7.33
N LYS A 154 -1.51 -12.12 -8.24
CA LYS A 154 -1.43 -12.52 -9.65
C LYS A 154 -0.87 -11.39 -10.49
N GLU A 155 -0.53 -11.71 -11.75
CA GLU A 155 -0.10 -10.70 -12.71
C GLU A 155 -1.13 -9.56 -12.76
N GLY A 156 -0.62 -8.32 -12.68
CA GLY A 156 -1.45 -7.12 -12.66
C GLY A 156 -1.87 -6.65 -11.27
N ASP A 157 -1.67 -7.46 -10.23
CA ASP A 157 -1.94 -7.05 -8.84
C ASP A 157 -0.70 -6.31 -8.26
#